data_0513052401185989328e0954530cd55f
#
_entry.id   0513052401185989328e0954530cd55f
#
_cell.length_a   1.000
_cell.length_b   1.000
_cell.length_c   1.000
_cell.angle_alpha   90.00
_cell.angle_beta   90.00
_cell.angle_gamma   90.00
#
_symmetry.space_group_name_H-M   'P 1'
#
loop_
_entity.id
_entity.type
_entity.pdbx_description
1 polymer ?
#
loop_
_entity_poly.entity_id
_entity_poly.type
_entity_poly.pdbx_seq_one_letter_code
_entity_poly.pdbx_strand_id
1 'polypeptide(L)'
;MMSFYEKKVLPKVLDLLCGSSPINYQRKKIVPKVTGNVLEVGIGSGLNVPHYNTSNISKITALDPAEELTDIAKKRISELDLNIDILNCGAEEIPLESKSFDSILITYTLCSIQNLDDSMREI
;
A
#
# COMPACT_ATOMS: atom_id res chain seq x y z
N MET A 1 12.86 16.54 12.91
CA MET A 1 11.64 17.24 12.44
C MET A 1 11.63 17.27 10.91
N MET A 2 10.57 16.84 10.28
CA MET A 2 10.46 16.85 8.82
C MET A 2 10.29 18.29 8.31
N SER A 3 11.03 18.64 7.26
CA SER A 3 10.91 19.94 6.60
C SER A 3 9.59 20.04 5.82
N PHE A 4 9.22 21.26 5.40
CA PHE A 4 8.08 21.47 4.49
C PHE A 4 8.20 20.64 3.21
N TYR A 5 9.42 20.55 2.67
CA TYR A 5 9.73 19.74 1.49
C TYR A 5 9.38 18.26 1.74
N GLU A 6 9.86 17.67 2.83
CA GLU A 6 9.61 16.26 3.17
C GLU A 6 8.13 15.96 3.40
N LYS A 7 7.40 16.89 4.01
CA LYS A 7 5.98 16.68 4.32
C LYS A 7 5.03 16.94 3.16
N LYS A 8 5.33 17.90 2.32
CA LYS A 8 4.39 18.37 1.28
C LYS A 8 4.84 18.10 -0.14
N VAL A 9 6.13 18.23 -0.42
CA VAL A 9 6.66 18.13 -1.78
C VAL A 9 7.08 16.69 -2.08
N LEU A 10 7.86 16.08 -1.20
CA LEU A 10 8.40 14.73 -1.42
C LEU A 10 7.31 13.66 -1.64
N PRO A 11 6.22 13.59 -0.87
CA PRO A 11 5.14 12.64 -1.15
C PRO A 11 4.53 12.80 -2.53
N LYS A 12 4.34 14.03 -3.00
CA LYS A 12 3.81 14.30 -4.33
C LYS A 12 4.77 13.92 -5.44
N VAL A 13 6.07 14.17 -5.25
CA VAL A 13 7.11 13.76 -6.21
C VAL A 13 7.20 12.25 -6.28
N LEU A 14 7.19 11.54 -5.15
CA LEU A 14 7.18 10.08 -5.11
C LEU A 14 5.93 9.50 -5.79
N ASP A 15 4.77 10.10 -5.54
CA ASP A 15 3.53 9.69 -6.19
C ASP A 15 3.63 9.81 -7.71
N LEU A 16 4.15 10.92 -8.22
CA LEU A 16 4.33 11.14 -9.64
C LEU A 16 5.30 10.14 -10.27
N LEU A 17 6.46 9.91 -9.65
CA LEU A 17 7.48 8.98 -10.15
C LEU A 17 7.00 7.53 -10.11
N CYS A 18 6.38 7.11 -9.00
CA CYS A 18 5.85 5.75 -8.84
C CYS A 18 4.60 5.49 -9.68
N GLY A 19 3.93 6.53 -10.14
CA GLY A 19 2.80 6.45 -11.07
C GLY A 19 3.19 6.48 -12.54
N SER A 20 4.48 6.41 -12.87
CA SER A 20 4.95 6.40 -14.27
C SER A 20 4.44 5.18 -15.05
N SER A 21 4.31 5.31 -16.37
CA SER A 21 3.71 4.28 -17.24
C SER A 21 4.32 2.89 -17.12
N PRO A 22 5.66 2.70 -17.07
CA PRO A 22 6.25 1.36 -16.92
C PRO A 22 5.86 0.69 -15.60
N ILE A 23 5.84 1.45 -14.50
CA ILE A 23 5.48 0.94 -13.17
C ILE A 23 4.00 0.62 -13.11
N ASN A 24 3.14 1.48 -13.64
CA ASN A 24 1.69 1.23 -13.72
C ASN A 24 1.36 0.00 -14.57
N TYR A 25 2.09 -0.23 -15.63
CA TYR A 25 1.91 -1.42 -16.46
C TYR A 25 2.14 -2.70 -15.65
N GLN A 26 3.16 -2.73 -14.78
CA GLN A 26 3.40 -3.86 -13.90
C GLN A 26 2.31 -4.01 -12.83
N ARG A 27 1.81 -2.91 -12.29
CA ARG A 27 0.69 -2.94 -11.33
C ARG A 27 -0.55 -3.58 -11.94
N LYS A 28 -0.90 -3.23 -13.17
CA LYS A 28 -2.04 -3.81 -13.90
C LYS A 28 -1.95 -5.31 -14.08
N LYS A 29 -0.75 -5.87 -14.09
CA LYS A 29 -0.54 -7.32 -14.23
C LYS A 29 -0.70 -8.07 -12.91
N ILE A 30 -0.32 -7.47 -11.80
CA ILE A 30 -0.17 -8.15 -10.50
C ILE A 30 -1.37 -7.88 -9.61
N VAL A 31 -1.77 -6.63 -9.46
CA VAL A 31 -2.80 -6.23 -8.49
C VAL A 31 -4.13 -6.93 -8.70
N PRO A 32 -4.64 -7.14 -9.94
CA PRO A 32 -5.90 -7.84 -10.14
C PRO A 32 -5.90 -9.33 -9.73
N LYS A 33 -4.73 -9.89 -9.43
CA LYS A 33 -4.61 -11.31 -9.07
C LYS A 33 -4.92 -11.61 -7.61
N VAL A 34 -4.92 -10.62 -6.73
CA VAL A 34 -5.21 -10.84 -5.31
C VAL A 34 -6.70 -11.08 -5.10
N THR A 35 -7.04 -11.93 -4.15
CA THR A 35 -8.41 -12.35 -3.87
C THR A 35 -8.68 -12.47 -2.38
N GLY A 36 -9.95 -12.41 -2.00
CA GLY A 36 -10.41 -12.63 -0.65
C GLY A 36 -10.09 -11.48 0.31
N ASN A 37 -9.61 -11.82 1.48
CA ASN A 37 -9.13 -10.85 2.47
C ASN A 37 -7.67 -10.54 2.16
N VAL A 38 -7.37 -9.31 1.76
CA VAL A 38 -6.06 -8.90 1.23
C VAL A 38 -5.31 -8.02 2.24
N LEU A 39 -4.03 -8.31 2.43
CA LEU A 39 -3.10 -7.42 3.11
C LEU A 39 -2.20 -6.75 2.07
N GLU A 40 -2.25 -5.43 1.97
CA GLU A 40 -1.31 -4.64 1.16
C GLU A 40 -0.23 -4.05 2.06
N VAL A 41 1.02 -4.44 1.85
CA VAL A 41 2.17 -3.92 2.59
C VAL A 41 2.79 -2.77 1.82
N GLY A 42 2.76 -1.58 2.41
CA GLY A 42 3.29 -0.38 1.77
C GLY A 42 2.34 0.22 0.74
N ILE A 43 1.13 0.58 1.15
CA ILE A 43 0.15 1.21 0.23
C ILE A 43 0.65 2.54 -0.33
N GLY A 44 1.45 3.28 0.43
CA GLY A 44 1.95 4.57 0.01
C GLY A 44 0.82 5.53 -0.34
N SER A 45 0.89 6.13 -1.52
CA SER A 45 -0.12 7.06 -2.04
C SER A 45 -1.34 6.37 -2.68
N GLY A 46 -1.42 5.03 -2.66
CA GLY A 46 -2.57 4.29 -3.15
C GLY A 46 -2.57 4.05 -4.66
N LEU A 47 -1.41 3.92 -5.28
CA LEU A 47 -1.31 3.70 -6.74
C LEU A 47 -1.82 2.34 -7.19
N ASN A 48 -1.94 1.35 -6.29
CA ASN A 48 -2.56 0.06 -6.58
C ASN A 48 -4.10 0.13 -6.57
N VAL A 49 -4.67 1.10 -5.87
CA VAL A 49 -6.12 1.17 -5.62
C VAL A 49 -6.97 1.06 -6.88
N PRO A 50 -6.66 1.75 -7.99
CA PRO A 50 -7.46 1.64 -9.21
C PRO A 50 -7.36 0.28 -9.92
N HIS A 51 -6.42 -0.57 -9.54
CA HIS A 51 -6.15 -1.83 -10.25
C HIS A 51 -6.74 -3.06 -9.58
N TYR A 52 -7.32 -2.94 -8.40
CA TYR A 52 -7.98 -4.05 -7.72
C TYR A 52 -9.20 -4.57 -8.49
N ASN A 53 -9.31 -5.88 -8.58
CA ASN A 53 -10.53 -6.51 -9.09
C ASN A 53 -11.53 -6.71 -7.94
N THR A 54 -12.43 -5.77 -7.79
CA THR A 54 -13.36 -5.70 -6.66
C THR A 54 -14.30 -6.89 -6.55
N SER A 55 -14.58 -7.60 -7.65
CA SER A 55 -15.44 -8.77 -7.62
C SER A 55 -14.85 -9.97 -6.87
N ASN A 56 -13.54 -10.01 -6.70
CA ASN A 56 -12.85 -11.13 -6.05
C ASN A 56 -12.32 -10.78 -4.65
N ILE A 57 -12.58 -9.58 -4.17
CA ILE A 57 -12.04 -9.08 -2.89
C ILE A 57 -13.17 -8.87 -1.89
N SER A 58 -12.98 -9.40 -0.67
CA SER A 58 -13.90 -9.17 0.44
C SER A 58 -13.51 -7.94 1.27
N LYS A 59 -12.21 -7.78 1.52
CA LYS A 59 -11.67 -6.66 2.30
C LYS A 59 -10.20 -6.45 1.99
N ILE A 60 -9.74 -5.21 2.10
CA ILE A 60 -8.32 -4.85 2.03
C ILE A 60 -7.90 -4.16 3.32
N THR A 61 -6.83 -4.66 3.95
CA THR A 61 -6.13 -3.96 5.01
C THR A 61 -4.78 -3.53 4.48
N ALA A 62 -4.47 -2.25 4.57
CA ALA A 62 -3.25 -1.68 4.00
C ALA A 62 -2.37 -1.07 5.08
N LEU A 63 -1.08 -1.25 4.96
CA LEU A 63 -0.07 -0.76 5.90
C LEU A 63 0.84 0.25 5.23
N ASP A 64 1.14 1.34 5.91
CA ASP A 64 2.24 2.23 5.58
C ASP A 64 2.57 3.15 6.75
N PRO A 65 3.84 3.31 7.14
CA PRO A 65 4.22 4.23 8.22
C PRO A 65 4.17 5.72 7.80
N ALA A 66 4.16 6.01 6.50
CA ALA A 66 4.20 7.38 5.97
C ALA A 66 2.80 7.99 5.91
N GLU A 67 2.43 8.72 6.94
CA GLU A 67 1.09 9.31 7.07
C GLU A 67 0.77 10.28 5.93
N GLU A 68 1.75 11.03 5.46
CA GLU A 68 1.61 11.97 4.34
C GLU A 68 1.23 11.26 3.02
N LEU A 69 1.75 10.06 2.80
CA LEU A 69 1.40 9.24 1.64
C LEU A 69 0.02 8.62 1.80
N THR A 70 -0.29 8.10 2.98
CA THR A 70 -1.60 7.47 3.22
C THR A 70 -2.76 8.47 3.19
N ASP A 71 -2.51 9.74 3.45
CA ASP A 71 -3.51 10.80 3.26
C ASP A 71 -3.89 10.95 1.78
N ILE A 72 -2.92 10.83 0.88
CA ILE A 72 -3.17 10.79 -0.57
C ILE A 72 -3.94 9.52 -0.94
N ALA A 73 -3.57 8.39 -0.37
CA ALA A 73 -4.26 7.11 -0.58
C ALA A 73 -5.73 7.15 -0.14
N LYS A 74 -6.01 7.73 1.02
CA LYS A 74 -7.37 7.90 1.54
C LYS A 74 -8.24 8.71 0.58
N LYS A 75 -7.68 9.74 -0.04
CA LYS A 75 -8.38 10.54 -1.04
C LYS A 75 -8.73 9.71 -2.28
N ARG A 76 -7.80 8.89 -2.77
CA ARG A 76 -8.06 7.98 -3.89
C ARG A 76 -9.12 6.95 -3.57
N ILE A 77 -9.05 6.36 -2.37
CA ILE A 77 -10.02 5.37 -1.89
C ILE A 77 -11.43 5.97 -1.82
N SER A 78 -11.56 7.22 -1.38
CA SER A 78 -12.86 7.89 -1.26
C SER A 78 -13.58 8.07 -2.61
N GLU A 79 -12.84 8.02 -3.71
CA GLU A 79 -13.39 8.13 -5.06
C GLU A 79 -13.89 6.79 -5.63
N LEU A 80 -13.62 5.69 -4.89
CA LEU A 80 -13.95 4.33 -5.32
C LEU A 80 -14.77 3.62 -4.24
N ASP A 81 -15.62 2.70 -4.66
CA ASP A 81 -16.41 1.86 -3.74
C ASP A 81 -15.58 0.63 -3.31
N LEU A 82 -14.59 0.88 -2.45
CA LEU A 82 -13.69 -0.14 -1.93
C LEU A 82 -13.64 -0.11 -0.41
N ASN A 83 -13.72 -1.29 0.20
CA ASN A 83 -13.56 -1.45 1.64
C ASN A 83 -12.07 -1.62 1.97
N ILE A 84 -11.39 -0.52 2.23
CA ILE A 84 -9.97 -0.48 2.58
C ILE A 84 -9.77 0.20 3.92
N ASP A 85 -9.16 -0.52 4.87
CA ASP A 85 -8.68 0.04 6.13
C ASP A 85 -7.18 0.31 6.04
N ILE A 86 -6.74 1.49 6.46
CA ILE A 86 -5.32 1.87 6.47
C ILE A 86 -4.82 1.91 7.92
N LEU A 87 -3.69 1.22 8.15
CA LEU A 87 -2.95 1.27 9.42
C LEU A 87 -1.61 1.97 9.18
N ASN A 88 -1.34 3.03 9.92
CA ASN A 88 -0.06 3.74 9.85
C ASN A 88 0.98 3.03 10.73
N CYS A 89 1.50 1.92 10.24
CA CYS A 89 2.55 1.13 10.89
C CYS A 89 3.50 0.53 9.85
N GLY A 90 4.70 0.17 10.31
CA GLY A 90 5.67 -0.56 9.49
C GLY A 90 5.35 -2.04 9.37
N ALA A 91 6.00 -2.69 8.43
CA ALA A 91 5.86 -4.14 8.21
C ALA A 91 6.64 -4.99 9.23
N GLU A 92 7.47 -4.37 10.05
CA GLU A 92 8.28 -5.04 11.08
C GLU A 92 7.44 -5.58 12.23
N GLU A 93 6.34 -4.92 12.54
CA GLU A 93 5.41 -5.32 13.59
C GLU A 93 3.99 -5.02 13.14
N ILE A 94 3.28 -6.04 12.70
CA ILE A 94 1.93 -5.94 12.17
C ILE A 94 0.92 -6.28 13.27
N PRO A 95 0.07 -5.32 13.72
CA PRO A 95 -0.85 -5.52 14.83
C PRO A 95 -2.12 -6.27 14.39
N LEU A 96 -1.95 -7.40 13.71
CA LEU A 96 -3.03 -8.21 13.15
C LEU A 96 -2.79 -9.68 13.46
N GLU A 97 -3.85 -10.48 13.44
CA GLU A 97 -3.74 -11.92 13.69
C GLU A 97 -3.00 -12.62 12.56
N SER A 98 -2.14 -13.58 12.92
CA SER A 98 -1.45 -14.44 11.98
C SER A 98 -2.45 -15.25 11.16
N LYS A 99 -2.11 -15.51 9.88
CA LYS A 99 -2.91 -16.33 8.96
C LYS A 99 -4.36 -15.83 8.77
N SER A 100 -4.58 -14.53 8.91
CA SER A 100 -5.90 -13.92 8.75
C SER A 100 -6.19 -13.42 7.33
N PHE A 101 -5.25 -13.57 6.41
CA PHE A 101 -5.36 -13.07 5.02
C PHE A 101 -5.25 -14.19 4.00
N ASP A 102 -5.99 -14.02 2.89
CA ASP A 102 -5.95 -14.94 1.73
C ASP A 102 -4.85 -14.55 0.74
N SER A 103 -4.57 -13.26 0.63
CA SER A 103 -3.56 -12.72 -0.27
C SER A 103 -2.75 -11.63 0.40
N ILE A 104 -1.46 -11.56 0.07
CA ILE A 104 -0.58 -10.47 0.50
C ILE A 104 0.00 -9.82 -0.75
N LEU A 105 -0.17 -8.51 -0.85
CA LEU A 105 0.33 -7.71 -1.98
C LEU A 105 1.46 -6.80 -1.50
N ILE A 106 2.60 -6.90 -2.16
CA ILE A 106 3.76 -6.05 -1.91
C ILE A 106 4.26 -5.54 -3.26
N THR A 107 4.22 -4.23 -3.47
CA THR A 107 4.70 -3.62 -4.71
C THR A 107 5.61 -2.43 -4.42
N TYR A 108 6.83 -2.46 -4.93
CA TYR A 108 7.79 -1.36 -4.86
C TYR A 108 8.06 -0.84 -3.43
N THR A 109 8.03 -1.73 -2.43
CA THR A 109 8.07 -1.37 -1.01
C THR A 109 9.26 -1.97 -0.27
N LEU A 110 9.70 -3.18 -0.63
CA LEU A 110 10.74 -3.91 0.11
C LEU A 110 12.05 -3.12 0.23
N CYS A 111 12.39 -2.30 -0.77
CA CYS A 111 13.58 -1.46 -0.75
C CYS A 111 13.52 -0.32 0.28
N SER A 112 12.33 0.04 0.74
CA SER A 112 12.11 1.13 1.70
C SER A 112 11.93 0.63 3.14
N ILE A 113 11.86 -0.67 3.35
CA ILE A 113 11.68 -1.27 4.67
C ILE A 113 13.02 -1.24 5.43
N GLN A 114 13.01 -0.70 6.64
CA GLN A 114 14.22 -0.54 7.45
C GLN A 114 14.79 -1.87 7.93
N ASN A 115 13.94 -2.80 8.34
CA ASN A 115 14.35 -4.14 8.76
C ASN A 115 13.60 -5.19 7.94
N LEU A 116 14.22 -5.60 6.83
CA LEU A 116 13.62 -6.54 5.91
C LEU A 116 13.41 -7.94 6.52
N ASP A 117 14.36 -8.42 7.31
CA ASP A 117 14.28 -9.76 7.92
C ASP A 117 13.10 -9.86 8.89
N ASP A 118 12.92 -8.88 9.76
CA ASP A 118 11.80 -8.84 10.70
C ASP A 118 10.47 -8.71 9.96
N SER A 119 10.42 -7.88 8.93
CA SER A 119 9.23 -7.70 8.10
C SER A 119 8.84 -8.97 7.37
N MET A 120 9.81 -9.69 6.80
CA MET A 120 9.54 -10.96 6.09
C MET A 120 9.07 -12.07 7.03
N ARG A 121 9.45 -12.03 8.30
CA ARG A 121 8.92 -12.98 9.30
C ARG A 121 7.50 -12.63 9.75
N GLU A 122 7.19 -11.34 9.77
CA GLU A 122 5.88 -10.83 10.19
C GLU A 122 4.80 -11.05 9.12
N ILE A 123 5.16 -10.92 7.85
CA ILE A 123 4.28 -11.16 6.70
C ILE A 123 3.96 -12.64 6.54
#